data_331ca8039738785b92dd15de4e8656bc
#
_entry.id   331ca8039738785b92dd15de4e8656bc
#
_cell.length_a   1.000
_cell.length_b   1.000
_cell.length_c   1.000
_cell.angle_alpha   90.00
_cell.angle_beta   90.00
_cell.angle_gamma   90.00
#
_symmetry.space_group_name_H-M   'P 1'
#
loop_
_entity.id
_entity.type
_entity.pdbx_description
1 polymer ?
#
loop_
_entity_poly.entity_id
_entity_poly.type
_entity_poly.pdbx_seq_one_letter_code
_entity_poly.pdbx_strand_id
1 'polypeptide(L)'
;MRLGQIAELLQCQLEGDSETEITGVDKIETAGPQMLTFVANRKYLSKMKETHAGAVIVDFSVEANGKNLLRHPNPYLVYAKALELFYESYRPNPGISSQAHISASAKIGKDVFIAPLVFIDEGVHIGDRCCIFPNSSIYRGSKIGNDCVVHSGVSIRENVEIGNCVFIKNGAVIGTEGFGFAKQDDGRHYKIIQTGKVIIEDFVEIGANTTIDRPALGETRIRRGAKIDNLVQVGHASDIGENSILCAQVGLAGSTKIGKNVILSGQVGVAGHLEIGDNVIATAQTGIPNSVKENSLISGYPAIDNRTWLKSSAVFNRLPELLRDLQALQTRIEELEKKLEKK
;
A
#
# COMPACT_ATOMS: atom_id res chain seq x y z
N MET A 1 -32.04 1.29 -6.15
CA MET A 1 -31.96 0.25 -7.22
C MET A 1 -32.63 -1.03 -6.73
N ARG A 2 -33.22 -1.84 -7.63
CA ARG A 2 -33.75 -3.16 -7.24
C ARG A 2 -32.62 -4.18 -7.05
N LEU A 3 -32.76 -5.07 -6.10
CA LEU A 3 -31.74 -6.07 -5.74
C LEU A 3 -31.37 -6.97 -6.92
N GLY A 4 -32.35 -7.34 -7.77
CA GLY A 4 -32.10 -8.09 -9.00
C GLY A 4 -31.14 -7.38 -9.95
N GLN A 5 -31.31 -6.06 -10.15
CA GLN A 5 -30.42 -5.25 -11.00
C GLN A 5 -28.99 -5.16 -10.40
N ILE A 6 -28.90 -5.04 -9.07
CA ILE A 6 -27.61 -5.03 -8.37
C ILE A 6 -26.91 -6.38 -8.56
N ALA A 7 -27.63 -7.48 -8.43
CA ALA A 7 -27.10 -8.82 -8.63
C ALA A 7 -26.49 -9.00 -10.03
N GLU A 8 -27.17 -8.54 -11.07
CA GLU A 8 -26.69 -8.57 -12.46
C GLU A 8 -25.43 -7.72 -12.65
N LEU A 9 -25.43 -6.46 -12.19
CA LEU A 9 -24.30 -5.53 -12.30
C LEU A 9 -23.05 -6.04 -11.56
N LEU A 10 -23.26 -6.67 -10.41
CA LEU A 10 -22.15 -7.20 -9.58
C LEU A 10 -21.81 -8.66 -9.92
N GLN A 11 -22.50 -9.27 -10.90
CA GLN A 11 -22.31 -10.67 -11.30
C GLN A 11 -22.48 -11.65 -10.14
N CYS A 12 -23.48 -11.41 -9.29
CA CYS A 12 -23.79 -12.25 -8.14
C CYS A 12 -24.98 -13.15 -8.40
N GLN A 13 -24.98 -14.33 -7.78
CA GLN A 13 -26.17 -15.16 -7.69
C GLN A 13 -27.09 -14.59 -6.60
N LEU A 14 -28.31 -14.22 -6.99
CA LEU A 14 -29.33 -13.76 -6.06
C LEU A 14 -30.08 -14.94 -5.45
N GLU A 15 -30.25 -14.93 -4.15
CA GLU A 15 -31.17 -15.79 -3.40
C GLU A 15 -32.09 -14.90 -2.56
N GLY A 16 -33.38 -14.86 -2.89
CA GLY A 16 -34.38 -14.04 -2.22
C GLY A 16 -35.18 -13.17 -3.18
N ASP A 17 -35.77 -12.07 -2.69
CA ASP A 17 -36.64 -11.18 -3.43
C ASP A 17 -35.88 -10.18 -4.31
N SER A 18 -35.98 -10.32 -5.63
CA SER A 18 -35.36 -9.44 -6.63
C SER A 18 -35.89 -8.00 -6.60
N GLU A 19 -37.13 -7.80 -6.09
CA GLU A 19 -37.80 -6.51 -6.08
C GLU A 19 -37.42 -5.65 -4.88
N THR A 20 -36.70 -6.20 -3.89
CA THR A 20 -36.22 -5.46 -2.73
C THR A 20 -35.46 -4.21 -3.17
N GLU A 21 -35.88 -3.05 -2.67
CA GLU A 21 -35.23 -1.78 -2.99
C GLU A 21 -34.02 -1.54 -2.09
N ILE A 22 -32.85 -1.26 -2.72
CA ILE A 22 -31.61 -0.93 -2.05
C ILE A 22 -31.19 0.50 -2.45
N THR A 23 -30.85 1.31 -1.45
CA THR A 23 -30.48 2.71 -1.62
C THR A 23 -29.02 3.01 -1.24
N GLY A 24 -28.33 2.05 -0.64
CA GLY A 24 -26.93 2.23 -0.25
C GLY A 24 -26.32 0.98 0.38
N VAL A 25 -25.13 1.17 0.92
CA VAL A 25 -24.35 0.12 1.61
C VAL A 25 -24.03 0.60 3.02
N ASP A 26 -24.19 -0.25 4.03
CA ASP A 26 -23.87 0.09 5.42
C ASP A 26 -23.27 -1.10 6.18
N LYS A 27 -22.78 -0.85 7.39
CA LYS A 27 -22.22 -1.86 8.28
C LYS A 27 -23.29 -2.86 8.69
N ILE A 28 -22.89 -4.10 8.94
CA ILE A 28 -23.82 -5.18 9.32
C ILE A 28 -24.62 -4.88 10.58
N GLU A 29 -24.06 -4.09 11.50
CA GLU A 29 -24.68 -3.70 12.76
C GLU A 29 -25.76 -2.62 12.62
N THR A 30 -25.64 -1.77 11.61
CA THR A 30 -26.49 -0.55 11.45
C THR A 30 -27.34 -0.57 10.17
N ALA A 31 -27.07 -1.53 9.27
CA ALA A 31 -27.79 -1.63 7.99
C ALA A 31 -29.29 -1.85 8.20
N GLY A 32 -30.08 -0.96 7.62
CA GLY A 32 -31.55 -1.05 7.59
C GLY A 32 -32.10 -1.81 6.39
N PRO A 33 -33.45 -1.89 6.26
CA PRO A 33 -34.11 -2.72 5.22
C PRO A 33 -33.80 -2.33 3.78
N GLN A 34 -33.34 -1.11 3.54
CA GLN A 34 -32.96 -0.63 2.20
C GLN A 34 -31.43 -0.56 2.02
N MET A 35 -30.67 -1.19 2.90
CA MET A 35 -29.21 -1.19 2.84
C MET A 35 -28.66 -2.57 2.48
N LEU A 36 -27.62 -2.57 1.65
CA LEU A 36 -26.79 -3.73 1.40
C LEU A 36 -25.67 -3.78 2.45
N THR A 37 -25.34 -4.97 2.91
CA THR A 37 -24.17 -5.22 3.75
C THR A 37 -23.40 -6.43 3.26
N PHE A 38 -22.27 -6.77 3.91
CA PHE A 38 -21.47 -7.93 3.51
C PHE A 38 -20.89 -8.70 4.70
N VAL A 39 -20.62 -9.98 4.46
CA VAL A 39 -19.87 -10.85 5.39
C VAL A 39 -18.80 -11.59 4.59
N ALA A 40 -17.55 -11.13 4.73
CA ALA A 40 -16.38 -11.79 4.14
C ALA A 40 -15.61 -12.64 5.18
N ASN A 41 -15.82 -12.40 6.48
CA ASN A 41 -15.14 -13.14 7.55
C ASN A 41 -16.16 -13.88 8.41
N ARG A 42 -15.95 -15.19 8.61
CA ARG A 42 -16.83 -16.08 9.37
C ARG A 42 -17.12 -15.60 10.80
N LYS A 43 -16.25 -14.80 11.40
CA LYS A 43 -16.46 -14.19 12.73
C LYS A 43 -17.72 -13.32 12.79
N TYR A 44 -18.15 -12.77 11.66
CA TYR A 44 -19.34 -11.92 11.57
C TYR A 44 -20.62 -12.67 11.20
N LEU A 45 -20.58 -13.99 10.98
CA LEU A 45 -21.76 -14.78 10.66
C LEU A 45 -22.83 -14.76 11.76
N SER A 46 -22.44 -14.66 13.02
CA SER A 46 -23.40 -14.50 14.13
C SER A 46 -24.24 -13.22 13.99
N LYS A 47 -23.62 -12.13 13.56
CA LYS A 47 -24.30 -10.82 13.35
C LYS A 47 -25.26 -10.85 12.18
N MET A 48 -25.10 -11.76 11.24
CA MET A 48 -26.01 -11.91 10.11
C MET A 48 -27.43 -12.26 10.54
N LYS A 49 -27.63 -12.96 11.66
CA LYS A 49 -28.95 -13.28 12.21
C LYS A 49 -29.66 -12.04 12.76
N GLU A 50 -28.91 -11.07 13.25
CA GLU A 50 -29.41 -9.87 13.95
C GLU A 50 -29.56 -8.66 13.00
N THR A 51 -28.85 -8.63 11.88
CA THR A 51 -28.90 -7.48 10.97
C THR A 51 -30.30 -7.29 10.38
N HIS A 52 -30.66 -6.01 10.19
CA HIS A 52 -31.89 -5.60 9.49
C HIS A 52 -31.63 -5.22 8.02
N ALA A 53 -30.44 -5.53 7.47
CA ALA A 53 -30.08 -5.23 6.10
C ALA A 53 -31.08 -5.85 5.11
N GLY A 54 -31.43 -5.12 4.05
CA GLY A 54 -32.29 -5.57 2.97
C GLY A 54 -31.68 -6.73 2.18
N ALA A 55 -30.36 -6.79 2.07
CA ALA A 55 -29.63 -7.93 1.51
C ALA A 55 -28.18 -8.00 2.06
N VAL A 56 -27.60 -9.20 2.00
CA VAL A 56 -26.22 -9.46 2.48
C VAL A 56 -25.38 -10.10 1.38
N ILE A 57 -24.22 -9.53 1.10
CA ILE A 57 -23.21 -10.12 0.20
C ILE A 57 -22.42 -11.17 0.98
N VAL A 58 -22.41 -12.41 0.46
CA VAL A 58 -21.78 -13.56 1.14
C VAL A 58 -21.10 -14.51 0.17
N ASP A 59 -20.26 -15.41 0.67
CA ASP A 59 -19.80 -16.55 -0.11
C ASP A 59 -20.87 -17.66 -0.25
N PHE A 60 -20.58 -18.67 -1.06
CA PHE A 60 -21.53 -19.76 -1.33
C PHE A 60 -21.77 -20.71 -0.13
N SER A 61 -20.93 -20.68 0.91
CA SER A 61 -21.04 -21.56 2.07
C SER A 61 -22.03 -21.07 3.13
N VAL A 62 -22.54 -19.85 3.01
CA VAL A 62 -23.41 -19.21 4.01
C VAL A 62 -24.87 -19.59 3.78
N GLU A 63 -25.58 -20.02 4.82
CA GLU A 63 -27.01 -20.31 4.77
C GLU A 63 -27.87 -19.03 4.78
N ALA A 64 -28.95 -19.01 4.01
CA ALA A 64 -29.79 -17.81 3.82
C ALA A 64 -30.53 -17.36 5.07
N ASN A 65 -30.99 -18.27 5.90
CA ASN A 65 -31.75 -17.97 7.13
C ASN A 65 -32.88 -16.94 6.93
N GLY A 66 -33.57 -17.01 5.79
CA GLY A 66 -34.69 -16.11 5.46
C GLY A 66 -34.31 -14.69 5.03
N LYS A 67 -33.03 -14.42 4.74
CA LYS A 67 -32.54 -13.13 4.25
C LYS A 67 -32.25 -13.16 2.75
N ASN A 68 -32.33 -12.02 2.09
CA ASN A 68 -31.87 -11.86 0.72
C ASN A 68 -30.33 -11.92 0.69
N LEU A 69 -29.77 -12.75 -0.18
CA LEU A 69 -28.34 -12.91 -0.32
C LEU A 69 -27.87 -12.62 -1.76
N LEU A 70 -26.73 -11.94 -1.84
CA LEU A 70 -25.92 -11.84 -3.07
C LEU A 70 -24.70 -12.72 -2.90
N ARG A 71 -24.65 -13.85 -3.61
CA ARG A 71 -23.59 -14.85 -3.48
C ARG A 71 -22.50 -14.65 -4.51
N HIS A 72 -21.24 -14.63 -4.03
CA HIS A 72 -20.07 -14.52 -4.90
C HIS A 72 -18.85 -15.15 -4.22
N PRO A 73 -17.88 -15.76 -4.98
CA PRO A 73 -16.68 -16.36 -4.39
C PRO A 73 -15.81 -15.37 -3.59
N ASN A 74 -15.88 -14.09 -3.95
CA ASN A 74 -15.16 -13.02 -3.26
C ASN A 74 -16.12 -11.91 -2.81
N PRO A 75 -16.78 -12.03 -1.65
CA PRO A 75 -17.73 -11.05 -1.14
C PRO A 75 -17.11 -9.68 -0.88
N TYR A 76 -15.82 -9.62 -0.54
CA TYR A 76 -15.14 -8.37 -0.28
C TYR A 76 -14.93 -7.53 -1.55
N LEU A 77 -14.62 -8.19 -2.67
CA LEU A 77 -14.56 -7.53 -3.97
C LEU A 77 -15.93 -6.99 -4.40
N VAL A 78 -16.98 -7.78 -4.17
CA VAL A 78 -18.35 -7.36 -4.49
C VAL A 78 -18.78 -6.17 -3.65
N TYR A 79 -18.44 -6.16 -2.36
CA TYR A 79 -18.65 -5.00 -1.49
C TYR A 79 -17.98 -3.74 -2.03
N ALA A 80 -16.72 -3.82 -2.45
CA ALA A 80 -16.02 -2.68 -3.04
C ALA A 80 -16.74 -2.14 -4.29
N LYS A 81 -17.14 -3.04 -5.21
CA LYS A 81 -17.92 -2.66 -6.40
C LYS A 81 -19.32 -2.14 -6.07
N ALA A 82 -19.96 -2.66 -5.03
CA ALA A 82 -21.27 -2.18 -4.58
C ALA A 82 -21.19 -0.74 -4.07
N LEU A 83 -20.10 -0.36 -3.39
CA LEU A 83 -19.90 1.04 -3.00
C LEU A 83 -19.87 1.97 -4.20
N GLU A 84 -19.26 1.58 -5.32
CA GLU A 84 -19.18 2.38 -6.54
C GLU A 84 -20.56 2.58 -7.22
N LEU A 85 -21.54 1.71 -6.97
CA LEU A 85 -22.91 1.87 -7.47
C LEU A 85 -23.70 2.98 -6.77
N PHE A 86 -23.37 3.27 -5.51
CA PHE A 86 -24.11 4.20 -4.67
C PHE A 86 -23.35 5.47 -4.29
N TYR A 87 -22.02 5.44 -4.39
CA TYR A 87 -21.18 6.55 -3.98
C TYR A 87 -20.18 6.91 -5.08
N GLU A 88 -20.31 8.09 -5.63
CA GLU A 88 -19.34 8.62 -6.58
C GLU A 88 -18.15 9.23 -5.87
N SER A 89 -16.95 8.90 -6.33
CA SER A 89 -15.75 9.63 -5.93
C SER A 89 -15.86 11.07 -6.45
N TYR A 90 -15.63 12.05 -5.57
CA TYR A 90 -15.64 13.44 -5.98
C TYR A 90 -14.61 13.71 -7.06
N ARG A 91 -15.09 14.07 -8.24
CA ARG A 91 -14.29 14.63 -9.34
C ARG A 91 -14.87 16.00 -9.71
N PRO A 92 -14.07 17.07 -9.61
CA PRO A 92 -14.53 18.38 -10.00
C PRO A 92 -14.74 18.45 -11.52
N ASN A 93 -15.63 19.35 -11.97
CA ASN A 93 -15.82 19.59 -13.39
C ASN A 93 -14.51 20.11 -14.02
N PRO A 94 -14.22 19.75 -15.28
CA PRO A 94 -13.07 20.27 -16.01
C PRO A 94 -13.02 21.78 -16.01
N GLY A 95 -11.81 22.32 -15.83
CA GLY A 95 -11.58 23.77 -15.82
C GLY A 95 -10.21 24.11 -15.29
N ILE A 96 -9.62 25.18 -15.79
CA ILE A 96 -8.31 25.67 -15.37
C ILE A 96 -8.51 26.99 -14.64
N SER A 97 -8.08 27.04 -13.38
CA SER A 97 -8.15 28.26 -12.58
C SER A 97 -7.23 29.34 -13.13
N SER A 98 -7.73 30.57 -13.20
CA SER A 98 -6.91 31.72 -13.52
C SER A 98 -5.83 32.07 -12.48
N GLN A 99 -5.92 31.46 -11.30
CA GLN A 99 -4.92 31.56 -10.22
C GLN A 99 -3.86 30.45 -10.28
N ALA A 100 -3.91 29.54 -11.24
CA ALA A 100 -2.85 28.58 -11.48
C ALA A 100 -1.73 29.26 -12.31
N HIS A 101 -0.48 28.94 -11.98
CA HIS A 101 0.66 29.29 -12.80
C HIS A 101 0.98 28.14 -13.74
N ILE A 102 0.86 28.36 -15.04
CA ILE A 102 1.15 27.34 -16.05
C ILE A 102 2.14 27.93 -17.06
N SER A 103 3.31 27.30 -17.18
CA SER A 103 4.32 27.71 -18.18
C SER A 103 3.75 27.61 -19.60
N ALA A 104 4.11 28.57 -20.45
CA ALA A 104 3.70 28.60 -21.86
C ALA A 104 4.17 27.36 -22.66
N SER A 105 5.21 26.66 -22.19
CA SER A 105 5.73 25.45 -22.83
C SER A 105 5.07 24.15 -22.29
N ALA A 106 4.22 24.25 -21.27
CA ALA A 106 3.49 23.08 -20.74
C ALA A 106 2.40 22.66 -21.73
N LYS A 107 2.17 21.34 -21.80
CA LYS A 107 1.10 20.74 -22.61
C LYS A 107 0.06 20.13 -21.72
N ILE A 108 -1.16 20.64 -21.79
CA ILE A 108 -2.30 20.19 -20.98
C ILE A 108 -3.29 19.49 -21.91
N GLY A 109 -3.71 18.29 -21.52
CA GLY A 109 -4.68 17.48 -22.22
C GLY A 109 -6.11 18.04 -22.15
N LYS A 110 -7.07 17.26 -22.62
CA LYS A 110 -8.50 17.59 -22.62
C LYS A 110 -9.15 17.24 -21.28
N ASP A 111 -10.22 17.97 -20.96
CA ASP A 111 -11.06 17.70 -19.79
C ASP A 111 -10.29 17.66 -18.46
N VAL A 112 -9.24 18.46 -18.34
CA VAL A 112 -8.39 18.57 -17.14
C VAL A 112 -8.98 19.57 -16.16
N PHE A 113 -8.94 19.25 -14.87
CA PHE A 113 -9.19 20.17 -13.78
C PHE A 113 -7.86 20.62 -13.17
N ILE A 114 -7.60 21.92 -13.14
CA ILE A 114 -6.44 22.52 -12.48
C ILE A 114 -6.95 23.60 -11.50
N ALA A 115 -6.74 23.32 -10.22
CA ALA A 115 -7.21 24.14 -9.11
C ALA A 115 -6.38 25.45 -8.96
N PRO A 116 -6.86 26.41 -8.13
CA PRO A 116 -6.07 27.57 -7.75
C PRO A 116 -4.73 27.19 -7.10
N LEU A 117 -3.72 28.06 -7.29
CA LEU A 117 -2.39 27.95 -6.69
C LEU A 117 -1.60 26.69 -7.08
N VAL A 118 -1.98 26.03 -8.18
CA VAL A 118 -1.17 24.99 -8.81
C VAL A 118 -0.05 25.64 -9.60
N PHE A 119 1.17 25.08 -9.46
CA PHE A 119 2.33 25.47 -10.23
C PHE A 119 2.71 24.38 -11.23
N ILE A 120 2.76 24.72 -12.52
CA ILE A 120 3.16 23.83 -13.62
C ILE A 120 4.30 24.49 -14.40
N ASP A 121 5.46 23.86 -14.32
CA ASP A 121 6.72 24.37 -14.85
C ASP A 121 6.92 24.06 -16.35
N GLU A 122 8.07 24.44 -16.88
CA GLU A 122 8.45 24.31 -18.29
C GLU A 122 8.47 22.85 -18.77
N GLY A 123 7.96 22.59 -19.95
CA GLY A 123 8.00 21.30 -20.62
C GLY A 123 7.20 20.19 -19.94
N VAL A 124 6.37 20.52 -18.96
CA VAL A 124 5.46 19.57 -18.31
C VAL A 124 4.40 19.10 -19.30
N HIS A 125 4.07 17.82 -19.25
CA HIS A 125 2.98 17.22 -20.02
C HIS A 125 1.97 16.61 -19.07
N ILE A 126 0.70 16.98 -19.18
CA ILE A 126 -0.43 16.39 -18.42
C ILE A 126 -1.42 15.84 -19.44
N GLY A 127 -1.75 14.55 -19.28
CA GLY A 127 -2.72 13.85 -20.12
C GLY A 127 -4.16 14.28 -19.89
N ASP A 128 -5.09 13.62 -20.56
CA ASP A 128 -6.52 13.91 -20.53
C ASP A 128 -7.17 13.53 -19.20
N ARG A 129 -8.26 14.21 -18.82
CA ARG A 129 -9.13 13.93 -17.68
C ARG A 129 -8.40 13.88 -16.33
N CYS A 130 -7.28 14.57 -16.20
CA CYS A 130 -6.54 14.68 -14.95
C CYS A 130 -7.16 15.71 -14.01
N CYS A 131 -7.07 15.47 -12.71
CA CYS A 131 -7.46 16.42 -11.67
C CYS A 131 -6.24 16.81 -10.84
N ILE A 132 -5.85 18.09 -10.88
CA ILE A 132 -4.75 18.64 -10.10
C ILE A 132 -5.31 19.60 -9.06
N PHE A 133 -5.21 19.21 -7.80
CA PHE A 133 -5.80 19.94 -6.66
C PHE A 133 -4.87 21.05 -6.14
N PRO A 134 -5.39 22.00 -5.31
CA PRO A 134 -4.67 23.22 -4.94
C PRO A 134 -3.29 23.00 -4.30
N ASN A 135 -2.40 23.97 -4.48
CA ASN A 135 -1.06 23.99 -3.90
C ASN A 135 -0.14 22.85 -4.37
N SER A 136 -0.48 22.13 -5.44
CA SER A 136 0.40 21.13 -6.05
C SER A 136 1.43 21.80 -6.96
N SER A 137 2.64 21.27 -6.98
CA SER A 137 3.75 21.77 -7.80
C SER A 137 4.28 20.66 -8.68
N ILE A 138 4.31 20.90 -10.01
CA ILE A 138 4.79 19.97 -11.01
C ILE A 138 5.96 20.63 -11.72
N TYR A 139 7.17 20.11 -11.49
CA TYR A 139 8.41 20.69 -11.95
C TYR A 139 8.76 20.25 -13.36
N ARG A 140 9.71 21.00 -13.96
CA ARG A 140 10.09 20.91 -15.37
C ARG A 140 10.28 19.48 -15.88
N GLY A 141 9.85 19.26 -17.12
CA GLY A 141 10.06 18.02 -17.85
C GLY A 141 9.27 16.82 -17.36
N SER A 142 8.45 16.98 -16.32
CA SER A 142 7.64 15.89 -15.79
C SER A 142 6.48 15.55 -16.72
N LYS A 143 6.09 14.26 -16.75
CA LYS A 143 5.02 13.74 -17.59
C LYS A 143 4.00 13.01 -16.72
N ILE A 144 2.73 13.31 -16.91
CA ILE A 144 1.59 12.68 -16.23
C ILE A 144 0.66 12.13 -17.30
N GLY A 145 0.33 10.84 -17.21
CA GLY A 145 -0.61 10.18 -18.12
C GLY A 145 -2.06 10.62 -17.94
N ASN A 146 -2.98 9.87 -18.48
CA ASN A 146 -4.42 10.18 -18.45
C ASN A 146 -5.06 9.74 -17.15
N ASP A 147 -6.23 10.32 -16.82
CA ASP A 147 -7.10 9.92 -15.71
C ASP A 147 -6.44 9.96 -14.31
N CYS A 148 -5.37 10.75 -14.16
CA CYS A 148 -4.64 10.87 -12.90
C CYS A 148 -5.28 11.88 -11.96
N VAL A 149 -5.16 11.62 -10.65
CA VAL A 149 -5.62 12.51 -9.59
C VAL A 149 -4.42 12.86 -8.70
N VAL A 150 -4.07 14.15 -8.68
CA VAL A 150 -3.00 14.71 -7.85
C VAL A 150 -3.64 15.60 -6.79
N HIS A 151 -3.70 15.13 -5.55
CA HIS A 151 -4.31 15.87 -4.45
C HIS A 151 -3.47 17.04 -3.97
N SER A 152 -4.07 17.87 -3.11
CA SER A 152 -3.48 19.14 -2.66
C SER A 152 -2.11 18.96 -1.99
N GLY A 153 -1.22 19.92 -2.30
CA GLY A 153 0.11 19.97 -1.67
C GLY A 153 1.11 18.92 -2.17
N VAL A 154 0.80 18.19 -3.22
CA VAL A 154 1.73 17.23 -3.84
C VAL A 154 2.86 17.97 -4.56
N SER A 155 4.10 17.48 -4.40
CA SER A 155 5.27 17.94 -5.13
C SER A 155 5.77 16.84 -6.06
N ILE A 156 5.71 17.07 -7.38
CA ILE A 156 6.27 16.19 -8.42
C ILE A 156 7.50 16.87 -8.97
N ARG A 157 8.67 16.35 -8.64
CA ARG A 157 9.96 16.92 -8.98
C ARG A 157 10.31 16.71 -10.46
N GLU A 158 11.45 17.28 -10.84
CA GLU A 158 11.90 17.34 -12.23
C GLU A 158 12.01 15.96 -12.88
N ASN A 159 11.57 15.85 -14.14
CA ASN A 159 11.69 14.67 -15.01
C ASN A 159 11.01 13.40 -14.46
N VAL A 160 10.06 13.52 -13.55
CA VAL A 160 9.23 12.37 -13.08
C VAL A 160 8.30 11.94 -14.21
N GLU A 161 8.18 10.65 -14.42
CA GLU A 161 7.24 10.05 -15.37
C GLU A 161 6.16 9.29 -14.64
N ILE A 162 4.90 9.63 -14.88
CA ILE A 162 3.72 9.04 -14.25
C ILE A 162 2.81 8.50 -15.33
N GLY A 163 2.42 7.22 -15.22
CA GLY A 163 1.49 6.51 -16.10
C GLY A 163 0.04 6.99 -15.96
N ASN A 164 -0.89 6.14 -16.40
CA ASN A 164 -2.31 6.43 -16.40
C ASN A 164 -3.01 5.94 -15.13
N CYS A 165 -4.15 6.56 -14.78
CA CYS A 165 -4.96 6.15 -13.64
C CYS A 165 -4.18 6.10 -12.32
N VAL A 166 -3.26 7.03 -12.11
CA VAL A 166 -2.46 7.14 -10.89
C VAL A 166 -3.12 8.11 -9.92
N PHE A 167 -3.21 7.70 -8.64
CA PHE A 167 -3.74 8.53 -7.57
C PHE A 167 -2.62 8.90 -6.59
N ILE A 168 -2.39 10.19 -6.38
CA ILE A 168 -1.37 10.71 -5.46
C ILE A 168 -2.06 11.55 -4.40
N LYS A 169 -2.01 11.11 -3.15
CA LYS A 169 -2.69 11.76 -2.02
C LYS A 169 -1.89 12.93 -1.46
N ASN A 170 -2.56 13.70 -0.63
CA ASN A 170 -2.09 14.99 -0.11
C ASN A 170 -0.66 14.96 0.43
N GLY A 171 0.13 15.97 0.08
CA GLY A 171 1.47 16.19 0.62
C GLY A 171 2.54 15.19 0.21
N ALA A 172 2.25 14.24 -0.69
CA ALA A 172 3.27 13.32 -1.19
C ALA A 172 4.36 14.05 -1.99
N VAL A 173 5.60 13.59 -1.88
CA VAL A 173 6.76 14.16 -2.58
C VAL A 173 7.38 13.11 -3.48
N ILE A 174 7.32 13.33 -4.79
CA ILE A 174 7.77 12.38 -5.81
C ILE A 174 9.02 12.91 -6.49
N GLY A 175 10.11 12.16 -6.42
CA GLY A 175 11.36 12.50 -7.11
C GLY A 175 12.26 13.48 -6.35
N THR A 176 12.15 13.57 -5.02
CA THR A 176 13.13 14.30 -4.21
C THR A 176 14.50 13.61 -4.26
N GLU A 177 15.55 14.35 -3.89
CA GLU A 177 16.91 13.82 -3.95
C GLU A 177 17.11 12.71 -2.90
N GLY A 178 17.69 11.58 -3.33
CA GLY A 178 18.10 10.53 -2.44
C GLY A 178 19.16 10.99 -1.43
N PHE A 179 19.21 10.35 -0.29
CA PHE A 179 20.13 10.65 0.81
C PHE A 179 21.52 10.03 0.54
N GLY A 180 22.33 10.73 -0.27
CA GLY A 180 23.64 10.26 -0.72
C GLY A 180 24.77 11.22 -0.38
N PHE A 181 25.78 10.75 0.36
CA PHE A 181 26.96 11.53 0.74
C PHE A 181 28.23 10.70 0.68
N ALA A 182 29.34 11.30 0.20
CA ALA A 182 30.66 10.72 0.26
C ALA A 182 31.43 11.31 1.45
N LYS A 183 32.07 10.45 2.24
CA LYS A 183 32.92 10.88 3.35
C LYS A 183 34.25 11.38 2.80
N GLN A 184 34.67 12.59 3.21
CA GLN A 184 35.96 13.17 2.89
C GLN A 184 37.00 12.76 3.97
N ASP A 185 38.29 12.95 3.67
CA ASP A 185 39.39 12.57 4.57
C ASP A 185 39.35 13.29 5.94
N ASP A 186 38.81 14.52 5.96
CA ASP A 186 38.62 15.30 7.19
C ASP A 186 37.35 14.93 7.98
N GLY A 187 36.61 13.89 7.52
CA GLY A 187 35.39 13.38 8.14
C GLY A 187 34.12 14.09 7.75
N ARG A 188 34.16 15.18 6.98
CA ARG A 188 32.99 15.88 6.46
C ARG A 188 32.28 15.06 5.37
N HIS A 189 30.98 15.33 5.17
CA HIS A 189 30.16 14.67 4.16
C HIS A 189 30.01 15.59 2.93
N TYR A 190 30.40 15.09 1.76
CA TYR A 190 30.21 15.76 0.48
C TYR A 190 28.96 15.22 -0.18
N LYS A 191 28.03 16.12 -0.57
CA LYS A 191 26.75 15.74 -1.19
C LYS A 191 26.97 15.12 -2.57
N ILE A 192 26.34 13.96 -2.81
CA ILE A 192 26.25 13.32 -4.13
C ILE A 192 25.01 13.84 -4.83
N ILE A 193 25.18 14.50 -5.98
CA ILE A 193 24.08 15.03 -6.80
C ILE A 193 23.23 13.87 -7.30
N GLN A 194 21.91 14.00 -7.19
CA GLN A 194 20.94 12.99 -7.60
C GLN A 194 20.33 13.38 -8.95
N THR A 195 20.83 12.78 -10.05
CA THR A 195 20.46 13.15 -11.43
C THR A 195 19.48 12.19 -12.08
N GLY A 196 19.20 11.07 -11.45
CA GLY A 196 18.25 10.08 -11.91
C GLY A 196 16.79 10.55 -11.85
N LYS A 197 15.87 9.70 -12.20
CA LYS A 197 14.44 10.00 -12.25
C LYS A 197 13.59 9.00 -11.47
N VAL A 198 12.31 9.34 -11.26
CA VAL A 198 11.28 8.43 -10.73
C VAL A 198 10.32 8.09 -11.87
N ILE A 199 9.97 6.81 -11.97
CA ILE A 199 8.95 6.30 -12.89
C ILE A 199 7.85 5.63 -12.07
N ILE A 200 6.62 6.06 -12.28
CA ILE A 200 5.42 5.49 -11.68
C ILE A 200 4.56 4.94 -12.82
N GLU A 201 4.31 3.65 -12.80
CA GLU A 201 3.51 2.99 -13.84
C GLU A 201 2.00 3.14 -13.57
N ASP A 202 1.16 2.58 -14.47
CA ASP A 202 -0.30 2.73 -14.42
C ASP A 202 -0.92 2.13 -13.15
N PHE A 203 -2.07 2.68 -12.74
CA PHE A 203 -2.91 2.18 -11.63
C PHE A 203 -2.25 2.17 -10.25
N VAL A 204 -1.15 2.90 -10.08
CA VAL A 204 -0.48 3.06 -8.79
C VAL A 204 -1.27 4.02 -7.90
N GLU A 205 -1.33 3.73 -6.61
CA GLU A 205 -1.81 4.67 -5.61
C GLU A 205 -0.71 5.00 -4.61
N ILE A 206 -0.56 6.31 -4.31
CA ILE A 206 0.44 6.82 -3.38
C ILE A 206 -0.26 7.59 -2.27
N GLY A 207 -0.05 7.14 -1.04
CA GLY A 207 -0.63 7.66 0.18
C GLY A 207 -0.12 9.06 0.56
N ALA A 208 -0.81 9.67 1.50
CA ALA A 208 -0.50 11.01 1.97
C ALA A 208 0.89 11.08 2.65
N ASN A 209 1.62 12.17 2.37
CA ASN A 209 2.96 12.44 2.91
C ASN A 209 3.99 11.32 2.64
N THR A 210 3.77 10.49 1.65
CA THR A 210 4.74 9.50 1.17
C THR A 210 5.82 10.18 0.36
N THR A 211 7.07 9.75 0.55
CA THR A 211 8.23 10.30 -0.15
C THR A 211 8.90 9.23 -1.00
N ILE A 212 9.14 9.53 -2.27
CA ILE A 212 9.81 8.64 -3.23
C ILE A 212 11.04 9.36 -3.78
N ASP A 213 12.23 8.85 -3.47
CA ASP A 213 13.50 9.48 -3.83
C ASP A 213 13.97 9.09 -5.23
N ARG A 214 14.57 10.04 -5.95
CA ARG A 214 15.33 9.76 -7.16
C ARG A 214 16.77 9.35 -6.82
N PRO A 215 17.41 8.49 -7.62
CA PRO A 215 18.80 8.08 -7.42
C PRO A 215 19.81 9.06 -8.02
N ALA A 216 21.09 8.88 -7.66
CA ALA A 216 22.18 9.59 -8.32
C ALA A 216 22.25 9.28 -9.82
N LEU A 217 22.06 8.03 -10.20
CA LEU A 217 22.03 7.54 -11.58
C LEU A 217 20.91 6.51 -11.75
N GLY A 218 20.32 6.46 -12.95
CA GLY A 218 19.26 5.53 -13.29
C GLY A 218 17.88 5.96 -12.78
N GLU A 219 17.12 5.07 -12.19
CA GLU A 219 15.73 5.32 -11.82
C GLU A 219 15.30 4.65 -10.52
N THR A 220 14.32 5.23 -9.86
CA THR A 220 13.45 4.58 -8.88
C THR A 220 12.13 4.26 -9.58
N ARG A 221 11.66 3.03 -9.48
CA ARG A 221 10.49 2.57 -10.23
C ARG A 221 9.41 2.00 -9.33
N ILE A 222 8.18 2.46 -9.54
CA ILE A 222 6.98 1.92 -8.93
C ILE A 222 6.16 1.26 -10.05
N ARG A 223 6.05 -0.07 -9.99
CA ARG A 223 5.43 -0.84 -11.06
C ARG A 223 3.90 -0.83 -10.97
N ARG A 224 3.28 -1.23 -12.07
CA ARG A 224 1.84 -1.24 -12.28
C ARG A 224 1.06 -1.80 -11.10
N GLY A 225 0.01 -1.10 -10.69
CA GLY A 225 -0.94 -1.55 -9.67
C GLY A 225 -0.42 -1.54 -8.23
N ALA A 226 0.82 -1.16 -7.98
CA ALA A 226 1.34 -1.07 -6.62
C ALA A 226 0.54 -0.07 -5.77
N LYS A 227 0.34 -0.39 -4.50
CA LYS A 227 -0.37 0.43 -3.52
C LYS A 227 0.57 0.81 -2.39
N ILE A 228 0.85 2.09 -2.28
CA ILE A 228 1.75 2.65 -1.28
C ILE A 228 0.90 3.51 -0.34
N ASP A 229 0.86 3.15 0.92
CA ASP A 229 0.04 3.82 1.93
C ASP A 229 0.74 5.12 2.44
N ASN A 230 0.17 5.72 3.45
CA ASN A 230 0.60 7.00 3.99
C ASN A 230 1.96 6.91 4.71
N LEU A 231 2.75 7.98 4.66
CA LEU A 231 4.01 8.12 5.38
C LEU A 231 5.06 7.04 5.02
N VAL A 232 4.99 6.47 3.83
CA VAL A 232 5.99 5.51 3.35
C VAL A 232 7.21 6.26 2.82
N GLN A 233 8.42 5.77 3.15
CA GLN A 233 9.67 6.24 2.55
C GLN A 233 10.17 5.20 1.54
N VAL A 234 10.26 5.57 0.28
CA VAL A 234 10.91 4.78 -0.77
C VAL A 234 12.27 5.40 -1.09
N GLY A 235 13.34 4.73 -0.66
CA GLY A 235 14.71 5.17 -0.91
C GLY A 235 15.09 5.08 -2.40
N HIS A 236 16.11 5.84 -2.76
CA HIS A 236 16.62 5.97 -4.14
C HIS A 236 16.96 4.61 -4.79
N ALA A 237 16.82 4.49 -6.10
CA ALA A 237 17.13 3.28 -6.89
C ALA A 237 16.34 2.03 -6.47
N SER A 238 15.23 2.20 -5.77
CA SER A 238 14.33 1.09 -5.41
C SER A 238 13.43 0.73 -6.59
N ASP A 239 13.07 -0.54 -6.69
CA ASP A 239 12.14 -1.09 -7.69
C ASP A 239 11.02 -1.82 -6.95
N ILE A 240 9.78 -1.31 -7.03
CA ILE A 240 8.62 -1.89 -6.35
C ILE A 240 7.80 -2.67 -7.37
N GLY A 241 7.69 -3.98 -7.18
CA GLY A 241 7.01 -4.90 -8.08
C GLY A 241 5.51 -4.69 -8.22
N GLU A 242 4.95 -5.27 -9.28
CA GLU A 242 3.55 -5.17 -9.64
C GLU A 242 2.62 -5.62 -8.50
N ASN A 243 1.53 -4.88 -8.28
CA ASN A 243 0.48 -5.19 -7.30
C ASN A 243 0.98 -5.35 -5.85
N SER A 244 2.18 -4.90 -5.54
CA SER A 244 2.70 -4.94 -4.16
C SER A 244 2.07 -3.85 -3.30
N ILE A 245 1.91 -4.15 -2.03
CA ILE A 245 1.29 -3.28 -1.02
C ILE A 245 2.33 -2.93 0.04
N LEU A 246 2.62 -1.65 0.16
CA LEU A 246 3.41 -1.08 1.25
C LEU A 246 2.48 -0.34 2.19
N CYS A 247 2.21 -0.91 3.37
CA CYS A 247 1.33 -0.28 4.35
C CYS A 247 2.00 0.94 5.01
N ALA A 248 1.23 1.64 5.83
CA ALA A 248 1.67 2.90 6.42
C ALA A 248 3.02 2.80 7.17
N GLN A 249 3.85 3.83 6.99
CA GLN A 249 5.15 3.97 7.64
C GLN A 249 6.18 2.89 7.27
N VAL A 250 6.01 2.15 6.18
CA VAL A 250 7.07 1.30 5.65
C VAL A 250 8.25 2.16 5.21
N GLY A 251 9.46 1.72 5.55
CA GLY A 251 10.71 2.35 5.14
C GLY A 251 11.56 1.41 4.30
N LEU A 252 11.84 1.79 3.06
CA LEU A 252 12.77 1.09 2.19
C LEU A 252 14.05 1.91 2.06
N ALA A 253 15.17 1.33 2.45
CA ALA A 253 16.47 1.92 2.16
C ALA A 253 16.80 1.81 0.66
N GLY A 254 17.78 2.59 0.20
CA GLY A 254 18.10 2.67 -1.23
C GLY A 254 18.50 1.34 -1.87
N SER A 255 18.30 1.24 -3.18
CA SER A 255 18.64 0.08 -4.02
C SER A 255 17.95 -1.22 -3.62
N THR A 256 16.77 -1.14 -3.03
CA THR A 256 15.96 -2.30 -2.63
C THR A 256 15.06 -2.73 -3.78
N LYS A 257 14.98 -4.03 -4.06
CA LYS A 257 14.07 -4.62 -5.02
C LYS A 257 12.96 -5.36 -4.30
N ILE A 258 11.72 -4.96 -4.55
CA ILE A 258 10.51 -5.62 -4.05
C ILE A 258 9.87 -6.37 -5.22
N GLY A 259 9.62 -7.66 -5.05
CA GLY A 259 8.96 -8.52 -6.03
C GLY A 259 7.49 -8.17 -6.24
N LYS A 260 6.77 -9.00 -7.01
CA LYS A 260 5.34 -8.86 -7.30
C LYS A 260 4.48 -9.37 -6.14
N ASN A 261 3.30 -8.77 -5.95
CA ASN A 261 2.32 -9.19 -4.94
C ASN A 261 2.89 -9.26 -3.51
N VAL A 262 3.92 -8.49 -3.20
CA VAL A 262 4.49 -8.43 -1.86
C VAL A 262 3.61 -7.58 -0.95
N ILE A 263 3.45 -8.00 0.30
CA ILE A 263 2.74 -7.23 1.32
C ILE A 263 3.72 -6.93 2.46
N LEU A 264 4.10 -5.66 2.58
CA LEU A 264 4.83 -5.16 3.74
C LEU A 264 3.82 -4.45 4.65
N SER A 265 3.52 -5.05 5.80
CA SER A 265 2.58 -4.46 6.77
C SER A 265 3.18 -3.21 7.43
N GLY A 266 2.36 -2.51 8.23
CA GLY A 266 2.75 -1.22 8.80
C GLY A 266 4.08 -1.24 9.55
N GLN A 267 4.89 -0.19 9.37
CA GLN A 267 6.18 0.02 10.02
C GLN A 267 7.25 -1.03 9.71
N VAL A 268 7.12 -1.78 8.62
CA VAL A 268 8.21 -2.66 8.16
C VAL A 268 9.38 -1.80 7.67
N GLY A 269 10.59 -2.17 8.10
CA GLY A 269 11.84 -1.55 7.65
C GLY A 269 12.68 -2.54 6.84
N VAL A 270 13.15 -2.13 5.64
CA VAL A 270 13.98 -2.96 4.77
C VAL A 270 15.35 -2.30 4.59
N ALA A 271 16.42 -3.04 4.90
CA ALA A 271 17.79 -2.56 4.71
C ALA A 271 18.14 -2.41 3.21
N GLY A 272 19.15 -1.60 2.91
CA GLY A 272 19.55 -1.30 1.54
C GLY A 272 20.13 -2.49 0.77
N HIS A 273 20.03 -2.43 -0.57
CA HIS A 273 20.62 -3.41 -1.49
C HIS A 273 20.07 -4.84 -1.32
N LEU A 274 18.83 -4.98 -0.85
CA LEU A 274 18.17 -6.26 -0.66
C LEU A 274 17.18 -6.57 -1.78
N GLU A 275 16.88 -7.86 -1.91
CA GLU A 275 15.84 -8.38 -2.79
C GLU A 275 14.79 -9.13 -1.97
N ILE A 276 13.55 -8.70 -2.07
CA ILE A 276 12.38 -9.34 -1.46
C ILE A 276 11.64 -10.05 -2.59
N GLY A 277 11.60 -11.38 -2.55
CA GLY A 277 10.99 -12.20 -3.61
C GLY A 277 9.49 -12.00 -3.75
N ASP A 278 8.92 -12.55 -4.82
CA ASP A 278 7.48 -12.46 -5.11
C ASP A 278 6.63 -13.09 -4.01
N ASN A 279 5.42 -12.56 -3.79
CA ASN A 279 4.42 -13.05 -2.83
C ASN A 279 4.92 -13.12 -1.37
N VAL A 280 5.94 -12.38 -1.01
CA VAL A 280 6.38 -12.27 0.39
C VAL A 280 5.39 -11.47 1.20
N ILE A 281 5.08 -11.94 2.41
CA ILE A 281 4.28 -11.20 3.39
C ILE A 281 5.15 -10.96 4.62
N ALA A 282 5.36 -9.68 4.96
CA ALA A 282 5.99 -9.28 6.21
C ALA A 282 4.93 -8.71 7.17
N THR A 283 4.87 -9.24 8.39
CA THR A 283 3.96 -8.71 9.42
C THR A 283 4.44 -7.34 9.92
N ALA A 284 3.57 -6.63 10.64
CA ALA A 284 3.86 -5.28 11.11
C ALA A 284 5.15 -5.22 11.96
N GLN A 285 5.89 -4.10 11.83
CA GLN A 285 7.12 -3.82 12.57
C GLN A 285 8.27 -4.80 12.32
N THR A 286 8.25 -5.58 11.24
CA THR A 286 9.35 -6.47 10.87
C THR A 286 10.54 -5.67 10.34
N GLY A 287 11.71 -5.85 10.94
CA GLY A 287 12.97 -5.39 10.39
C GLY A 287 13.58 -6.46 9.47
N ILE A 288 13.89 -6.12 8.23
CA ILE A 288 14.41 -7.05 7.23
C ILE A 288 15.87 -6.69 6.92
N PRO A 289 16.85 -7.39 7.53
CA PRO A 289 18.28 -7.10 7.33
C PRO A 289 18.91 -7.87 6.16
N ASN A 290 18.23 -8.87 5.59
CA ASN A 290 18.73 -9.74 4.52
C ASN A 290 17.63 -9.99 3.48
N SER A 291 18.04 -10.38 2.25
CA SER A 291 17.10 -10.75 1.19
C SER A 291 16.20 -11.90 1.61
N VAL A 292 14.95 -11.88 1.13
CA VAL A 292 13.89 -12.83 1.48
C VAL A 292 13.46 -13.59 0.24
N LYS A 293 13.38 -14.92 0.34
CA LYS A 293 12.94 -15.78 -0.77
C LYS A 293 11.44 -15.57 -1.03
N GLU A 294 11.04 -15.79 -2.27
CA GLU A 294 9.63 -15.75 -2.68
C GLU A 294 8.71 -16.65 -1.83
N ASN A 295 7.43 -16.31 -1.78
CA ASN A 295 6.37 -17.03 -1.06
C ASN A 295 6.63 -17.20 0.46
N SER A 296 7.46 -16.35 1.05
CA SER A 296 7.77 -16.40 2.48
C SER A 296 6.80 -15.54 3.30
N LEU A 297 6.39 -16.06 4.46
CA LEU A 297 5.75 -15.27 5.51
C LEU A 297 6.77 -15.02 6.62
N ILE A 298 7.11 -13.76 6.85
CA ILE A 298 8.11 -13.36 7.85
C ILE A 298 7.52 -12.46 8.92
N SER A 299 8.04 -12.55 10.12
CA SER A 299 7.60 -11.77 11.27
C SER A 299 8.78 -11.34 12.14
N GLY A 300 8.64 -10.20 12.76
CA GLY A 300 9.58 -9.71 13.77
C GLY A 300 8.86 -8.79 14.74
N TYR A 301 9.24 -8.85 16.01
CA TYR A 301 8.77 -7.91 17.03
C TYR A 301 7.30 -8.08 17.49
N PRO A 302 6.87 -9.23 18.06
CA PRO A 302 5.54 -9.36 18.66
C PRO A 302 5.46 -8.61 20.00
N ALA A 303 4.31 -7.98 20.26
CA ALA A 303 3.99 -7.53 21.61
C ALA A 303 3.69 -8.75 22.49
N ILE A 304 4.33 -8.83 23.64
CA ILE A 304 4.10 -9.85 24.66
C ILE A 304 3.81 -9.19 26.02
N ASP A 305 3.29 -9.98 26.99
CA ASP A 305 3.06 -9.49 28.35
C ASP A 305 4.31 -8.78 28.93
N ASN A 306 4.12 -7.65 29.60
CA ASN A 306 5.23 -6.84 30.10
C ASN A 306 6.19 -7.58 31.03
N ARG A 307 5.68 -8.43 31.94
CA ARG A 307 6.55 -9.21 32.84
C ARG A 307 7.40 -10.19 32.06
N THR A 308 6.82 -10.81 31.04
CA THR A 308 7.53 -11.72 30.12
C THR A 308 8.58 -10.95 29.32
N TRP A 309 8.24 -9.75 28.81
CA TRP A 309 9.17 -8.87 28.12
C TRP A 309 10.39 -8.52 28.99
N LEU A 310 10.16 -8.09 30.23
CA LEU A 310 11.25 -7.72 31.14
C LEU A 310 12.19 -8.89 31.44
N LYS A 311 11.64 -10.10 31.64
CA LYS A 311 12.45 -11.32 31.83
C LYS A 311 13.25 -11.68 30.59
N SER A 312 12.63 -11.63 29.41
CA SER A 312 13.27 -11.94 28.12
C SER A 312 14.39 -10.95 27.82
N SER A 313 14.14 -9.66 28.03
CA SER A 313 15.12 -8.58 27.80
C SER A 313 16.34 -8.70 28.72
N ALA A 314 16.15 -9.11 29.98
CA ALA A 314 17.25 -9.34 30.92
C ALA A 314 18.19 -10.48 30.50
N VAL A 315 17.66 -11.45 29.75
CA VAL A 315 18.41 -12.63 29.28
C VAL A 315 18.96 -12.41 27.87
N PHE A 316 18.37 -11.51 27.08
CA PHE A 316 18.64 -11.36 25.65
C PHE A 316 20.15 -11.21 25.33
N ASN A 317 20.85 -10.33 26.06
CA ASN A 317 22.29 -10.10 25.86
C ASN A 317 23.17 -11.32 26.23
N ARG A 318 22.64 -12.26 27.01
CA ARG A 318 23.33 -13.49 27.44
C ARG A 318 23.01 -14.69 26.57
N LEU A 319 22.13 -14.57 25.57
CA LEU A 319 21.74 -15.70 24.71
C LEU A 319 22.95 -16.39 24.04
N PRO A 320 24.00 -15.68 23.53
CA PRO A 320 25.16 -16.35 22.98
C PRO A 320 25.95 -17.17 23.99
N GLU A 321 25.99 -16.74 25.28
CA GLU A 321 26.64 -17.48 26.35
C GLU A 321 25.81 -18.70 26.74
N LEU A 322 24.52 -18.53 26.91
CA LEU A 322 23.61 -19.64 27.22
C LEU A 322 23.62 -20.73 26.15
N LEU A 323 23.75 -20.36 24.88
CA LEU A 323 23.84 -21.34 23.80
C LEU A 323 25.13 -22.17 23.91
N ARG A 324 26.27 -21.54 24.24
CA ARG A 324 27.54 -22.27 24.48
C ARG A 324 27.47 -23.18 25.69
N ASP A 325 26.85 -22.71 26.79
CA ASP A 325 26.68 -23.50 28.00
C ASP A 325 25.78 -24.75 27.74
N LEU A 326 24.70 -24.57 26.98
CA LEU A 326 23.84 -25.67 26.55
C LEU A 326 24.59 -26.71 25.71
N GLN A 327 25.40 -26.27 24.74
CA GLN A 327 26.21 -27.18 23.92
C GLN A 327 27.23 -27.94 24.76
N ALA A 328 27.90 -27.27 25.72
CA ALA A 328 28.84 -27.92 26.63
C ALA A 328 28.15 -28.95 27.54
N LEU A 329 26.95 -28.62 28.05
CA LEU A 329 26.16 -29.57 28.85
C LEU A 329 25.71 -30.78 28.01
N GLN A 330 25.31 -30.57 26.77
CA GLN A 330 24.91 -31.64 25.86
C GLN A 330 26.07 -32.62 25.60
N THR A 331 27.27 -32.07 25.28
CA THR A 331 28.49 -32.89 25.13
C THR A 331 28.80 -33.69 26.42
N ARG A 332 28.63 -33.03 27.57
CA ARG A 332 28.90 -33.69 28.86
C ARG A 332 27.92 -34.82 29.18
N ILE A 333 26.67 -34.68 28.81
CA ILE A 333 25.65 -35.72 28.92
C ILE A 333 26.04 -36.92 28.04
N GLU A 334 26.38 -36.70 26.78
CA GLU A 334 26.79 -37.77 25.85
C GLU A 334 28.04 -38.53 26.37
N GLU A 335 29.00 -37.82 26.96
CA GLU A 335 30.17 -38.47 27.59
C GLU A 335 29.80 -39.34 28.80
N LEU A 336 28.85 -38.90 29.63
CA LEU A 336 28.37 -39.65 30.79
C LEU A 336 27.57 -40.88 30.38
N GLU A 337 26.70 -40.77 29.37
CA GLU A 337 25.96 -41.90 28.80
C GLU A 337 26.89 -42.98 28.26
N LYS A 338 27.90 -42.60 27.44
CA LYS A 338 28.93 -43.52 26.94
C LYS A 338 29.74 -44.22 28.06
N LYS A 339 29.91 -43.54 29.21
CA LYS A 339 30.58 -44.16 30.39
C LYS A 339 29.68 -45.13 31.15
N LEU A 340 28.38 -44.90 31.14
CA LEU A 340 27.38 -45.80 31.76
C LEU A 340 27.16 -47.07 30.92
N GLU A 341 27.16 -46.96 29.59
CA GLU A 341 27.03 -48.10 28.65
C GLU A 341 28.28 -49.03 28.69
N LYS A 342 29.42 -48.54 29.16
CA LYS A 342 30.65 -49.33 29.28
C LYS A 342 30.83 -50.02 30.64
N LYS A 343 29.90 -49.84 31.57
CA LYS A 343 29.85 -50.54 32.85
C LYS A 343 28.79 -51.66 32.84
#